data_14b3cc25db7867c0963e5b24463aef33
#
_entry.id   14b3cc25db7867c0963e5b24463aef33
#
_cell.length_a   1.000
_cell.length_b   1.000
_cell.length_c   1.000
_cell.angle_alpha   90.00
_cell.angle_beta   90.00
_cell.angle_gamma   90.00
#
_symmetry.space_group_name_H-M   'P 1'
#
loop_
_entity.id
_entity.type
_entity.pdbx_description
1 polymer ?
#
loop_
_entity_poly.entity_id
_entity_poly.type
_entity_poly.pdbx_seq_one_letter_code
_entity_poly.pdbx_strand_id
1 'polypeptide(L)'
;MPDYDDSLIQDVLETSPHIVLVGASANPERDSFKVMAYLLEQDYQVHPVNPGLAGQTILGQTVFASLAEVPGPVEMVDIFRNAEAAGGVVDEALVQRERLGLRAIWMQEGVINEAAAARAEAAGLRVIMDRCPKVELPRLGLAPEEEPKTEDRQTDD
;
A
#
# COMPACT_ATOMS: atom_id res chain seq x y z
N MET A 1 -8.39 -15.32 9.46
CA MET A 1 -8.66 -14.01 8.84
C MET A 1 -8.69 -12.94 9.92
N PRO A 2 -7.78 -11.98 9.88
CA PRO A 2 -7.78 -10.93 10.91
C PRO A 2 -9.03 -10.07 10.82
N ASP A 3 -9.56 -9.71 11.97
CA ASP A 3 -10.69 -8.79 12.07
C ASP A 3 -10.21 -7.43 12.53
N TYR A 4 -10.75 -6.39 11.89
CA TYR A 4 -10.41 -5.02 12.24
C TYR A 4 -11.68 -4.20 12.34
N ASP A 5 -11.70 -3.28 13.31
CA ASP A 5 -12.77 -2.29 13.34
C ASP A 5 -12.65 -1.38 12.14
N ASP A 6 -13.77 -1.02 11.55
CA ASP A 6 -13.78 -0.09 10.42
C ASP A 6 -13.11 1.22 10.80
N SER A 7 -13.26 1.66 12.05
CA SER A 7 -12.64 2.90 12.50
C SER A 7 -11.12 2.85 12.44
N LEU A 8 -10.53 1.69 12.72
CA LEU A 8 -9.07 1.53 12.62
C LEU A 8 -8.63 1.63 11.17
N ILE A 9 -9.31 0.91 10.27
CA ILE A 9 -8.96 0.94 8.85
C ILE A 9 -9.12 2.35 8.30
N GLN A 10 -10.23 3.01 8.65
CA GLN A 10 -10.50 4.36 8.20
C GLN A 10 -9.41 5.32 8.67
N ASP A 11 -9.03 5.23 9.95
CA ASP A 11 -8.04 6.12 10.51
C ASP A 11 -6.68 5.94 9.83
N VAL A 12 -6.29 4.69 9.59
CA VAL A 12 -5.02 4.42 8.89
C VAL A 12 -5.04 5.03 7.49
N LEU A 13 -6.13 4.86 6.75
CA LEU A 13 -6.23 5.37 5.39
C LEU A 13 -6.27 6.91 5.36
N GLU A 14 -6.96 7.52 6.31
CA GLU A 14 -7.09 8.97 6.33
C GLU A 14 -5.85 9.69 6.83
N THR A 15 -4.99 9.00 7.58
CA THR A 15 -3.78 9.62 8.14
C THR A 15 -2.52 9.23 7.40
N SER A 16 -2.64 8.61 6.23
CA SER A 16 -1.48 8.12 5.46
C SER A 16 -1.49 8.69 4.04
N PRO A 17 -1.32 10.02 3.88
CA PRO A 17 -1.31 10.59 2.54
C PRO A 17 -0.12 10.17 1.69
N HIS A 18 0.96 9.69 2.31
CA HIS A 18 2.16 9.25 1.60
C HIS A 18 2.36 7.76 1.85
N ILE A 19 2.42 6.99 0.77
CA ILE A 19 2.47 5.54 0.81
C ILE A 19 3.68 5.05 0.02
N VAL A 20 4.42 4.09 0.60
CA VAL A 20 5.39 3.31 -0.16
C VAL A 20 4.73 1.98 -0.53
N LEU A 21 4.74 1.64 -1.81
CA LEU A 21 4.17 0.40 -2.29
C LEU A 21 5.32 -0.53 -2.66
N VAL A 22 5.54 -1.57 -1.84
CA VAL A 22 6.64 -2.51 -2.02
C VAL A 22 6.15 -3.70 -2.83
N GLY A 23 6.88 -4.05 -3.87
CA GLY A 23 6.45 -5.07 -4.83
C GLY A 23 5.73 -4.46 -6.01
N ALA A 24 6.08 -3.23 -6.35
CA ALA A 24 5.47 -2.51 -7.46
C ALA A 24 5.78 -3.20 -8.80
N SER A 25 4.87 -3.04 -9.75
CA SER A 25 5.00 -3.66 -11.07
C SER A 25 4.68 -2.64 -12.15
N ALA A 26 5.41 -2.70 -13.26
CA ALA A 26 5.11 -1.90 -14.44
C ALA A 26 4.05 -2.56 -15.33
N ASN A 27 3.63 -3.78 -14.99
CA ASN A 27 2.66 -4.52 -15.78
C ASN A 27 1.24 -4.11 -15.38
N PRO A 28 0.44 -3.48 -16.30
CA PRO A 28 -0.90 -3.02 -15.95
C PRO A 28 -1.86 -4.13 -15.53
N GLU A 29 -1.54 -5.39 -15.80
CA GLU A 29 -2.38 -6.52 -15.40
C GLU A 29 -2.18 -6.93 -13.94
N ARG A 30 -1.12 -6.46 -13.30
CA ARG A 30 -0.84 -6.83 -11.92
C ARG A 30 -1.65 -5.99 -10.95
N ASP A 31 -2.05 -6.61 -9.85
CA ASP A 31 -2.84 -5.94 -8.82
C ASP A 31 -2.10 -4.73 -8.25
N SER A 32 -0.79 -4.84 -8.04
CA SER A 32 -0.02 -3.72 -7.49
C SER A 32 -0.11 -2.49 -8.40
N PHE A 33 -0.09 -2.69 -9.72
CA PHE A 33 -0.23 -1.58 -10.65
C PHE A 33 -1.63 -0.95 -10.54
N LYS A 34 -2.66 -1.79 -10.50
CA LYS A 34 -4.05 -1.32 -10.44
C LYS A 34 -4.33 -0.56 -9.15
N VAL A 35 -3.82 -1.07 -8.03
CA VAL A 35 -4.00 -0.41 -6.74
C VAL A 35 -3.22 0.90 -6.70
N MET A 36 -1.99 0.91 -7.23
CA MET A 36 -1.22 2.14 -7.29
C MET A 36 -1.93 3.22 -8.10
N ALA A 37 -2.46 2.83 -9.28
CA ALA A 37 -3.20 3.78 -10.12
C ALA A 37 -4.41 4.33 -9.36
N TYR A 38 -5.12 3.48 -8.67
CA TYR A 38 -6.29 3.89 -7.89
C TYR A 38 -5.91 4.87 -6.78
N LEU A 39 -4.84 4.55 -6.02
CA LEU A 39 -4.40 5.42 -4.94
C LEU A 39 -3.99 6.80 -5.46
N LEU A 40 -3.28 6.83 -6.59
CA LEU A 40 -2.90 8.11 -7.19
C LEU A 40 -4.14 8.91 -7.59
N GLU A 41 -5.18 8.25 -8.09
CA GLU A 41 -6.44 8.92 -8.43
C GLU A 41 -7.13 9.49 -7.19
N GLN A 42 -6.90 8.90 -6.03
CA GLN A 42 -7.50 9.35 -4.78
C GLN A 42 -6.59 10.34 -4.04
N ASP A 43 -5.64 10.92 -4.75
CA ASP A 43 -4.74 11.97 -4.26
C ASP A 43 -3.72 11.51 -3.23
N TYR A 44 -3.46 10.22 -3.14
CA TYR A 44 -2.33 9.72 -2.37
C TYR A 44 -1.04 9.93 -3.16
N GLN A 45 0.05 10.20 -2.44
CA GLN A 45 1.38 10.16 -3.05
C GLN A 45 1.92 8.76 -2.83
N VAL A 46 2.34 8.10 -3.91
CA VAL A 46 2.77 6.71 -3.85
C VAL A 46 4.18 6.60 -4.41
N HIS A 47 5.08 6.04 -3.59
CA HIS A 47 6.46 5.76 -4.01
C HIS A 47 6.58 4.26 -4.28
N PRO A 48 6.78 3.84 -5.53
CA PRO A 48 6.93 2.41 -5.83
C PRO A 48 8.33 1.93 -5.51
N VAL A 49 8.41 0.73 -4.94
CA VAL A 49 9.69 0.08 -4.64
C VAL A 49 9.75 -1.26 -5.35
N ASN A 50 10.79 -1.45 -6.16
CA ASN A 50 11.09 -2.72 -6.83
C ASN A 50 12.55 -2.68 -7.26
N PRO A 51 13.44 -3.51 -6.66
CA PRO A 51 14.86 -3.48 -7.00
C PRO A 51 15.13 -3.69 -8.49
N GLY A 52 14.32 -4.52 -9.16
CA GLY A 52 14.51 -4.81 -10.57
C GLY A 52 14.13 -3.68 -11.50
N LEU A 53 13.41 -2.67 -11.03
CA LEU A 53 12.94 -1.55 -11.83
C LEU A 53 13.48 -0.21 -11.33
N ALA A 54 14.44 -0.23 -10.41
CA ALA A 54 14.97 0.99 -9.79
C ALA A 54 15.45 1.97 -10.87
N GLY A 55 15.09 3.23 -10.71
CA GLY A 55 15.45 4.29 -11.64
C GLY A 55 14.48 4.46 -12.80
N GLN A 56 13.58 3.51 -13.02
CA GLN A 56 12.53 3.65 -14.02
C GLN A 56 11.33 4.34 -13.40
N THR A 57 10.26 4.52 -14.18
CA THR A 57 9.03 5.09 -13.65
C THR A 57 7.87 4.14 -13.82
N ILE A 58 6.93 4.20 -12.89
CA ILE A 58 5.64 3.53 -12.98
C ILE A 58 4.60 4.60 -12.75
N LEU A 59 3.69 4.77 -13.70
CA LEU A 59 2.63 5.78 -13.60
C LEU A 59 3.20 7.16 -13.27
N GLY A 60 4.36 7.46 -13.83
CA GLY A 60 5.02 8.75 -13.63
C GLY A 60 5.81 8.90 -12.35
N GLN A 61 5.85 7.86 -11.51
CA GLN A 61 6.56 7.91 -10.24
C GLN A 61 7.88 7.16 -10.32
N THR A 62 8.94 7.75 -9.79
CA THR A 62 10.26 7.13 -9.76
C THR A 62 10.22 5.87 -8.90
N VAL A 63 10.79 4.78 -9.42
CA VAL A 63 10.90 3.51 -8.69
C VAL A 63 12.21 3.51 -7.90
N PHE A 64 12.10 3.17 -6.63
CA PHE A 64 13.27 3.05 -5.73
C PHE A 64 13.63 1.60 -5.53
N ALA A 65 14.90 1.34 -5.25
CA ALA A 65 15.38 -0.03 -5.05
C ALA A 65 14.96 -0.57 -3.68
N SER A 66 14.85 0.30 -2.68
CA SER A 66 14.56 -0.13 -1.31
C SER A 66 13.93 1.01 -0.53
N LEU A 67 13.38 0.67 0.65
CA LEU A 67 12.80 1.67 1.55
C LEU A 67 13.83 2.70 1.98
N ALA A 68 15.09 2.31 2.11
CA ALA A 68 16.14 3.23 2.56
C ALA A 68 16.34 4.38 1.60
N GLU A 69 15.97 4.21 0.32
CA GLU A 69 16.16 5.23 -0.69
C GLU A 69 14.94 6.15 -0.86
N VAL A 70 13.81 5.79 -0.26
CA VAL A 70 12.58 6.57 -0.42
C VAL A 70 12.66 7.83 0.43
N PRO A 71 12.36 9.01 -0.16
CA PRO A 71 12.33 10.24 0.65
C PRO A 71 11.07 10.28 1.51
N GLY A 72 11.22 10.73 2.76
CA GLY A 72 10.06 10.97 3.61
C GLY A 72 9.40 12.28 3.25
N PRO A 73 8.20 12.52 3.79
CA PRO A 73 7.50 11.70 4.77
C PRO A 73 6.74 10.52 4.11
N VAL A 74 6.62 9.44 4.83
CA VAL A 74 5.82 8.28 4.43
C VAL A 74 5.16 7.71 5.68
N GLU A 75 3.83 7.70 5.72
CA GLU A 75 3.10 7.21 6.88
C GLU A 75 2.77 5.73 6.79
N MET A 76 2.70 5.15 5.58
CA MET A 76 2.28 3.78 5.43
C MET A 76 3.13 3.05 4.40
N VAL A 77 3.48 1.80 4.70
CA VAL A 77 4.08 0.86 3.74
C VAL A 77 3.02 -0.16 3.36
N ASP A 78 2.71 -0.25 2.06
CA ASP A 78 1.74 -1.19 1.50
C ASP A 78 2.52 -2.31 0.82
N ILE A 79 2.33 -3.55 1.28
CA ILE A 79 3.19 -4.68 0.91
C ILE A 79 2.48 -5.60 -0.08
N PHE A 80 3.01 -5.67 -1.30
CA PHE A 80 2.58 -6.56 -2.37
C PHE A 80 3.62 -7.67 -2.57
N ARG A 81 3.99 -8.33 -1.49
CA ARG A 81 4.92 -9.47 -1.53
C ARG A 81 4.24 -10.64 -0.82
N ASN A 82 4.76 -11.86 -1.02
CA ASN A 82 4.19 -12.99 -0.28
C ASN A 82 4.44 -12.84 1.22
N ALA A 83 3.75 -13.69 2.01
CA ALA A 83 3.79 -13.55 3.46
C ALA A 83 5.19 -13.67 4.04
N GLU A 84 6.02 -14.57 3.48
CA GLU A 84 7.39 -14.73 3.96
C GLU A 84 8.21 -13.48 3.68
N ALA A 85 8.15 -12.97 2.47
CA ALA A 85 8.90 -11.77 2.09
C ALA A 85 8.43 -10.56 2.88
N ALA A 86 7.14 -10.52 3.25
CA ALA A 86 6.60 -9.42 4.03
C ALA A 86 7.33 -9.24 5.35
N GLY A 87 7.80 -10.33 5.97
CA GLY A 87 8.57 -10.23 7.21
C GLY A 87 9.82 -9.39 7.05
N GLY A 88 10.56 -9.61 5.96
CA GLY A 88 11.76 -8.82 5.69
C GLY A 88 11.43 -7.36 5.37
N VAL A 89 10.31 -7.13 4.69
CA VAL A 89 9.89 -5.76 4.39
C VAL A 89 9.55 -5.02 5.69
N VAL A 90 8.85 -5.69 6.62
CA VAL A 90 8.54 -5.09 7.91
C VAL A 90 9.83 -4.75 8.67
N ASP A 91 10.81 -5.67 8.67
CA ASP A 91 12.07 -5.41 9.35
C ASP A 91 12.79 -4.19 8.76
N GLU A 92 12.79 -4.08 7.44
CA GLU A 92 13.38 -2.92 6.78
C GLU A 92 12.62 -1.64 7.13
N ALA A 93 11.29 -1.73 7.17
CA ALA A 93 10.45 -0.59 7.53
C ALA A 93 10.74 -0.12 8.95
N LEU A 94 10.96 -1.05 9.87
CA LEU A 94 11.25 -0.69 11.25
C LEU A 94 12.56 0.07 11.38
N VAL A 95 13.57 -0.30 10.56
CA VAL A 95 14.83 0.44 10.54
C VAL A 95 14.62 1.87 10.07
N GLN A 96 13.73 2.08 9.11
CA GLN A 96 13.52 3.39 8.49
C GLN A 96 12.39 4.19 9.12
N ARG A 97 11.73 3.67 10.16
CA ARG A 97 10.46 4.24 10.60
C ARG A 97 10.55 5.67 11.09
N GLU A 98 11.63 6.01 11.80
CA GLU A 98 11.75 7.38 12.33
C GLU A 98 12.08 8.36 11.21
N ARG A 99 12.97 7.97 10.31
CA ARG A 99 13.33 8.84 9.19
C ARG A 99 12.13 9.13 8.31
N LEU A 100 11.29 8.13 8.06
CA LEU A 100 10.12 8.29 7.20
C LEU A 100 8.93 8.91 7.91
N GLY A 101 8.87 8.81 9.23
CA GLY A 101 7.67 9.19 9.98
C GLY A 101 6.58 8.13 9.85
N LEU A 102 7.00 6.86 9.78
CA LEU A 102 6.10 5.75 9.51
C LEU A 102 5.13 5.52 10.66
N ARG A 103 3.88 5.22 10.34
CA ARG A 103 2.81 5.02 11.32
C ARG A 103 2.05 3.70 11.13
N ALA A 104 2.11 3.11 9.92
CA ALA A 104 1.31 1.93 9.62
C ALA A 104 1.98 1.03 8.61
N ILE A 105 1.70 -0.27 8.74
CA ILE A 105 2.06 -1.30 7.77
C ILE A 105 0.74 -1.87 7.22
N TRP A 106 0.67 -2.04 5.91
CA TRP A 106 -0.49 -2.61 5.25
C TRP A 106 -0.04 -3.80 4.41
N MET A 107 -0.64 -4.96 4.67
CA MET A 107 -0.38 -6.16 3.87
C MET A 107 -1.60 -6.43 3.01
N GLN A 108 -1.36 -6.60 1.70
CA GLN A 108 -2.42 -6.78 0.71
C GLN A 108 -3.21 -8.07 0.92
N GLU A 109 -4.32 -8.18 0.19
CA GLU A 109 -5.13 -9.39 0.23
C GLU A 109 -4.26 -10.61 -0.04
N GLY A 110 -4.44 -11.64 0.78
CA GLY A 110 -3.66 -12.85 0.71
C GLY A 110 -2.32 -12.78 1.46
N VAL A 111 -1.96 -11.63 2.02
CA VAL A 111 -0.69 -11.49 2.72
C VAL A 111 -0.97 -11.37 4.21
N ILE A 112 -0.60 -12.41 4.96
CA ILE A 112 -0.77 -12.47 6.40
C ILE A 112 0.54 -12.97 7.01
N ASN A 113 1.15 -12.17 7.87
CA ASN A 113 2.35 -12.57 8.60
C ASN A 113 2.22 -12.01 10.01
N GLU A 114 1.70 -12.84 10.92
CA GLU A 114 1.36 -12.38 12.26
C GLU A 114 2.60 -12.08 13.10
N ALA A 115 3.68 -12.82 12.88
CA ALA A 115 4.91 -12.54 13.60
C ALA A 115 5.47 -11.17 13.23
N ALA A 116 5.44 -10.84 11.94
CA ALA A 116 5.90 -9.52 11.49
C ALA A 116 4.98 -8.43 12.00
N ALA A 117 3.66 -8.67 11.98
CA ALA A 117 2.69 -7.72 12.51
C ALA A 117 2.96 -7.43 13.98
N ALA A 118 3.24 -8.46 14.76
CA ALA A 118 3.53 -8.28 16.19
C ALA A 118 4.77 -7.42 16.40
N ARG A 119 5.81 -7.62 15.59
CA ARG A 119 7.02 -6.80 15.69
C ARG A 119 6.73 -5.33 15.37
N ALA A 120 5.93 -5.10 14.34
CA ALA A 120 5.56 -3.72 13.96
C ALA A 120 4.71 -3.06 15.05
N GLU A 121 3.74 -3.81 15.59
CA GLU A 121 2.89 -3.28 16.64
C GLU A 121 3.67 -2.99 17.91
N ALA A 122 4.64 -3.84 18.25
CA ALA A 122 5.52 -3.60 19.40
C ALA A 122 6.34 -2.33 19.22
N ALA A 123 6.60 -1.93 17.99
CA ALA A 123 7.33 -0.70 17.69
C ALA A 123 6.42 0.53 17.59
N GLY A 124 5.12 0.36 17.86
CA GLY A 124 4.17 1.47 17.86
C GLY A 124 3.45 1.70 16.55
N LEU A 125 3.61 0.81 15.57
CA LEU A 125 2.93 0.95 14.27
C LEU A 125 1.59 0.22 14.32
N ARG A 126 0.65 0.72 13.53
CA ARG A 126 -0.61 0.00 13.31
C ARG A 126 -0.42 -0.93 12.11
N VAL A 127 -1.07 -2.10 12.15
CA VAL A 127 -0.92 -3.10 11.09
C VAL A 127 -2.29 -3.55 10.62
N ILE A 128 -2.50 -3.49 9.31
CA ILE A 128 -3.68 -4.05 8.65
C ILE A 128 -3.17 -5.15 7.71
N MET A 129 -3.72 -6.35 7.81
CA MET A 129 -3.33 -7.48 6.96
C MET A 129 -4.51 -7.98 6.16
N ASP A 130 -4.23 -8.51 4.97
CA ASP A 130 -5.22 -9.20 4.14
C ASP A 130 -6.36 -8.27 3.74
N ARG A 131 -6.01 -7.04 3.37
CA ARG A 131 -6.99 -6.05 2.90
C ARG A 131 -6.41 -5.31 1.69
N CYS A 132 -7.29 -4.66 0.94
CA CYS A 132 -6.88 -3.87 -0.22
C CYS A 132 -7.46 -2.46 -0.10
N PRO A 133 -6.63 -1.41 -0.14
CA PRO A 133 -7.15 -0.03 -0.05
C PRO A 133 -8.17 0.29 -1.14
N LYS A 134 -8.01 -0.30 -2.33
CA LYS A 134 -8.94 -0.10 -3.43
C LYS A 134 -10.32 -0.64 -3.12
N VAL A 135 -10.42 -1.63 -2.24
CA VAL A 135 -11.67 -2.18 -1.75
C VAL A 135 -12.17 -1.40 -0.54
N GLU A 136 -11.27 -1.08 0.39
CA GLU A 136 -11.69 -0.49 1.67
C GLU A 136 -12.11 0.97 1.56
N LEU A 137 -11.44 1.75 0.70
CA LEU A 137 -11.77 3.16 0.57
C LEU A 137 -13.23 3.39 0.15
N PRO A 138 -13.72 2.74 -0.94
CA PRO A 138 -15.13 2.92 -1.28
C PRO A 138 -16.06 2.26 -0.27
N ARG A 139 -15.68 1.11 0.30
CA ARG A 139 -16.52 0.42 1.28
C ARG A 139 -16.79 1.30 2.49
N LEU A 140 -15.81 2.08 2.90
CA LEU A 140 -15.92 2.95 4.08
C LEU A 140 -16.45 4.34 3.73
N GLY A 141 -16.81 4.58 2.47
CA GLY A 141 -17.32 5.88 2.05
C GLY A 141 -16.25 6.96 1.93
N LEU A 142 -14.98 6.57 1.87
CA LEU A 142 -13.86 7.51 1.80
C LEU A 142 -13.51 7.86 0.36
N ALA A 143 -14.07 7.14 -0.62
CA ALA A 143 -13.88 7.39 -2.04
C ALA A 143 -15.14 6.94 -2.77
N PRO A 144 -15.41 7.50 -3.96
CA PRO A 144 -16.56 7.02 -4.76
C PRO A 144 -16.35 5.56 -5.15
N GLU A 145 -17.44 4.79 -5.22
CA GLU A 145 -17.37 3.44 -5.72
C GLU A 145 -17.00 3.49 -7.20
N GLU A 146 -16.17 2.51 -7.62
CA GLU A 146 -15.85 2.42 -9.03
C GLU A 146 -17.09 1.99 -9.81
N GLU A 147 -17.33 2.66 -10.94
CA GLU A 147 -18.44 2.31 -11.78
C GLU A 147 -18.11 1.04 -12.56
N PRO A 148 -19.13 0.20 -12.82
CA PRO A 148 -18.91 -0.97 -13.66
C PRO A 148 -18.46 -0.52 -15.04
N LYS A 149 -17.55 -1.21 -15.53
CA LYS A 149 -17.06 -0.85 -16.84
C LYS A 149 -18.06 -1.17 -17.91
N THR A 150 -18.96 -1.15 -17.91
CA THR A 150 -19.81 -1.32 -18.78
C THR A 150 -20.43 -0.76 -19.51
N GLU A 151 -20.43 -0.69 -18.81
CA GLU A 151 -20.82 -0.29 -19.10
C GLU A 151 -20.67 0.39 -19.81
N ASP A 152 -20.50 0.62 -19.55
CA ASP A 152 -20.12 1.30 -20.08
C ASP A 152 -20.22 1.67 -20.74
N ARG A 153 -20.31 1.88 -20.71
CA ARG A 153 -20.19 2.34 -21.28
C ARG A 153 -19.98 2.30 -22.30
N GLN A 154 -20.48 2.01 -22.39
CA GLN A 154 -20.24 1.96 -23.30
C GLN A 154 -20.42 2.21 -24.06
N THR A 155 -20.79 2.36 -24.01
CA THR A 155 -20.72 2.69 -24.56
C THR A 155 -20.69 3.08 -25.09
N ASP A 156 -20.78 3.10 -25.04
CA ASP A 156 -20.51 3.50 -25.24
C ASP A 156 -20.42 3.76 -25.65
N ASP A 157 -20.70 3.74 -25.72
CA ASP A 157 -20.40 3.94 -25.85
C ASP A 157 -20.41 4.09 -26.23
#